data_34d875ec769ae8ae0b8933b589bec91d
#
_entry.id   34d875ec769ae8ae0b8933b589bec91d
#
_cell.length_a   1.000
_cell.length_b   1.000
_cell.length_c   1.000
_cell.angle_alpha   90.00
_cell.angle_beta   90.00
_cell.angle_gamma   90.00
#
_symmetry.space_group_name_H-M   'P 1'
#
loop_
_entity.id
_entity.type
_entity.pdbx_description
1 polymer ?
#
loop_
_entity_poly.entity_id
_entity_poly.type
_entity_poly.pdbx_seq_one_letter_code
_entity_poly.pdbx_strand_id
1 'polypeptide(L)'
;MEKKKVVLAFSGGLDTSFCVKYLSEEKGYDVYTAIANTGGFSKEELANIEKRAVALGAVRHATLDIEQEYYEKSIKYMVFGDILRNGTYPISVSSERIFQAIAIIEYAKSIGADCVAHGSTGAGNDQVRFDLTFQVLAPEIEIITPTRDMTLTREYEIDYLKKHGLSLINISEPTRHS
;
A
#
# COMPACT_ATOMS: atom_id res chain seq x y z
N MET A 1 -11.21 -0.89 -26.07
CA MET A 1 -11.78 -0.72 -24.72
C MET A 1 -10.75 0.03 -23.90
N GLU A 2 -11.17 1.05 -23.18
CA GLU A 2 -10.30 1.77 -22.25
C GLU A 2 -9.91 0.81 -21.12
N LYS A 3 -8.62 0.81 -20.72
CA LYS A 3 -8.15 -0.07 -19.65
C LYS A 3 -8.65 0.47 -18.31
N LYS A 4 -9.06 -0.42 -17.40
CA LYS A 4 -9.38 -0.02 -16.02
C LYS A 4 -8.14 0.60 -15.34
N LYS A 5 -8.35 1.72 -14.68
CA LYS A 5 -7.33 2.40 -13.89
C LYS A 5 -7.41 1.94 -12.44
N VAL A 6 -6.33 1.39 -11.90
CA VAL A 6 -6.25 0.94 -10.50
C VAL A 6 -5.17 1.69 -9.74
N VAL A 7 -5.47 2.15 -8.52
CA VAL A 7 -4.48 2.66 -7.58
C VAL A 7 -4.12 1.57 -6.58
N LEU A 8 -2.86 1.19 -6.54
CA LEU A 8 -2.33 0.20 -5.60
C LEU A 8 -1.55 0.88 -4.46
N ALA A 9 -1.95 0.61 -3.22
CA ALA A 9 -1.14 0.93 -2.04
C ALA A 9 0.16 0.11 -2.10
N PHE A 10 1.30 0.77 -2.35
CA PHE A 10 2.56 0.13 -2.70
C PHE A 10 3.66 0.41 -1.68
N SER A 11 4.09 -0.61 -0.98
CA SER A 11 5.20 -0.53 0.00
C SER A 11 6.56 -0.90 -0.57
N GLY A 12 6.62 -1.42 -1.79
CA GLY A 12 7.84 -1.98 -2.37
C GLY A 12 8.19 -3.39 -1.86
N GLY A 13 7.35 -4.00 -1.03
CA GLY A 13 7.50 -5.38 -0.56
C GLY A 13 7.07 -6.42 -1.60
N LEU A 14 7.21 -7.71 -1.23
CA LEU A 14 6.90 -8.84 -2.10
C LEU A 14 5.46 -8.82 -2.59
N ASP A 15 4.50 -8.80 -1.66
CA ASP A 15 3.07 -8.90 -1.95
C ASP A 15 2.61 -7.77 -2.87
N THR A 16 3.05 -6.52 -2.61
CA THR A 16 2.70 -5.38 -3.45
C THR A 16 3.41 -5.40 -4.80
N SER A 17 4.62 -5.96 -4.87
CA SER A 17 5.34 -6.15 -6.16
C SER A 17 4.63 -7.19 -7.03
N PHE A 18 4.16 -8.29 -6.43
CA PHE A 18 3.31 -9.25 -7.09
C PHE A 18 2.04 -8.58 -7.64
N CYS A 19 1.35 -7.79 -6.81
CA CYS A 19 0.12 -7.10 -7.21
C CYS A 19 0.32 -6.20 -8.42
N VAL A 20 1.43 -5.44 -8.50
CA VAL A 20 1.73 -4.60 -9.68
C VAL A 20 1.79 -5.45 -10.94
N LYS A 21 2.61 -6.53 -10.91
CA LYS A 21 2.79 -7.41 -12.08
C LYS A 21 1.50 -8.10 -12.49
N TYR A 22 0.79 -8.68 -11.53
CA TYR A 22 -0.46 -9.38 -11.77
C TYR A 22 -1.53 -8.47 -12.37
N LEU A 23 -1.73 -7.29 -11.80
CA LEU A 23 -2.75 -6.35 -12.26
C LEU A 23 -2.42 -5.77 -13.66
N SER A 24 -1.14 -5.50 -13.93
CA SER A 24 -0.72 -4.95 -15.22
C SER A 24 -0.70 -5.99 -16.34
N GLU A 25 -0.18 -7.18 -16.10
CA GLU A 25 0.03 -8.19 -17.16
C GLU A 25 -1.15 -9.17 -17.31
N GLU A 26 -1.69 -9.69 -16.20
CA GLU A 26 -2.78 -10.68 -16.27
C GLU A 26 -4.16 -10.01 -16.38
N LYS A 27 -4.38 -8.91 -15.69
CA LYS A 27 -5.64 -8.17 -15.75
C LYS A 27 -5.65 -7.09 -16.82
N GLY A 28 -4.48 -6.67 -17.30
CA GLY A 28 -4.35 -5.63 -18.31
C GLY A 28 -4.78 -4.24 -17.84
N TYR A 29 -4.69 -3.97 -16.53
CA TYR A 29 -5.07 -2.69 -15.95
C TYR A 29 -3.93 -1.67 -16.07
N ASP A 30 -4.26 -0.40 -16.10
CA ASP A 30 -3.31 0.69 -15.92
C ASP A 30 -3.07 0.89 -14.43
N VAL A 31 -1.93 0.38 -13.94
CA VAL A 31 -1.60 0.36 -12.51
C VAL A 31 -0.88 1.65 -12.12
N TYR A 32 -1.50 2.43 -11.27
CA TYR A 32 -0.91 3.56 -10.57
C TYR A 32 -0.56 3.12 -9.16
N THR A 33 0.69 3.28 -8.74
CA THR A 33 1.11 2.95 -7.39
C THR A 33 1.21 4.19 -6.54
N ALA A 34 0.89 4.08 -5.26
CA ALA A 34 1.06 5.17 -4.31
C ALA A 34 1.59 4.66 -2.97
N ILE A 35 2.52 5.42 -2.36
CA ILE A 35 2.96 5.24 -0.99
C ILE A 35 2.60 6.47 -0.17
N ALA A 36 1.98 6.28 0.99
CA ALA A 36 1.73 7.34 1.93
C ALA A 36 2.88 7.42 2.94
N ASN A 37 3.68 8.49 2.84
CA ASN A 37 4.81 8.73 3.73
C ASN A 37 4.34 9.43 5.01
N THR A 38 4.54 8.77 6.14
CA THR A 38 4.25 9.25 7.50
C THR A 38 5.51 9.73 8.23
N GLY A 39 6.63 9.92 7.51
CA GLY A 39 7.93 10.33 8.04
C GLY A 39 8.91 9.18 8.30
N GLY A 40 8.52 7.94 7.99
CA GLY A 40 9.35 6.75 8.23
C GLY A 40 10.35 6.41 7.11
N PHE A 41 10.32 7.13 5.98
CA PHE A 41 11.16 6.85 4.82
C PHE A 41 12.13 8.00 4.52
N SER A 42 13.37 7.67 4.22
CA SER A 42 14.32 8.61 3.64
C SER A 42 13.97 8.91 2.18
N LYS A 43 14.49 10.03 1.66
CA LYS A 43 14.32 10.41 0.25
C LYS A 43 14.88 9.35 -0.71
N GLU A 44 15.97 8.69 -0.33
CA GLU A 44 16.59 7.63 -1.13
C GLU A 44 15.71 6.38 -1.18
N GLU A 45 15.14 5.97 -0.05
CA GLU A 45 14.21 4.84 0.01
C GLU A 45 12.97 5.10 -0.86
N LEU A 46 12.36 6.29 -0.76
CA LEU A 46 11.22 6.67 -1.58
C LEU A 46 11.56 6.65 -3.08
N ALA A 47 12.74 7.17 -3.46
CA ALA A 47 13.18 7.12 -4.86
C ALA A 47 13.43 5.68 -5.35
N ASN A 48 13.92 4.80 -4.50
CA ASN A 48 14.10 3.38 -4.83
C ASN A 48 12.76 2.64 -4.95
N ILE A 49 11.76 2.98 -4.11
CA ILE A 49 10.38 2.45 -4.21
C ILE A 49 9.75 2.88 -5.53
N GLU A 50 9.86 4.15 -5.92
CA GLU A 50 9.37 4.65 -7.20
C GLU A 50 10.01 3.92 -8.39
N LYS A 51 11.35 3.82 -8.43
CA LYS A 51 12.06 3.09 -9.49
C LYS A 51 11.58 1.64 -9.60
N ARG A 52 11.36 1.00 -8.47
CA ARG A 52 10.85 -0.38 -8.42
C ARG A 52 9.42 -0.47 -8.97
N ALA A 53 8.53 0.43 -8.56
CA ALA A 53 7.16 0.47 -9.05
C ALA A 53 7.10 0.56 -10.59
N VAL A 54 7.89 1.47 -11.17
CA VAL A 54 7.96 1.66 -12.63
C VAL A 54 8.56 0.43 -13.31
N ALA A 55 9.64 -0.15 -12.77
CA ALA A 55 10.27 -1.36 -13.30
C ALA A 55 9.32 -2.58 -13.27
N LEU A 56 8.38 -2.63 -12.34
CA LEU A 56 7.34 -3.64 -12.24
C LEU A 56 6.22 -3.47 -13.26
N GLY A 57 6.12 -2.32 -13.92
CA GLY A 57 5.08 -2.04 -14.92
C GLY A 57 4.01 -1.07 -14.45
N ALA A 58 4.22 -0.35 -13.35
CA ALA A 58 3.32 0.74 -12.97
C ALA A 58 3.40 1.89 -13.99
N VAL A 59 2.26 2.44 -14.37
CA VAL A 59 2.15 3.61 -15.25
C VAL A 59 2.78 4.84 -14.60
N ARG A 60 2.55 4.97 -13.29
CA ARG A 60 3.06 6.07 -12.47
C ARG A 60 3.13 5.66 -11.01
N HIS A 61 4.09 6.22 -10.29
CA HIS A 61 4.17 6.16 -8.83
C HIS A 61 3.93 7.55 -8.22
N ALA A 62 3.26 7.59 -7.07
CA ALA A 62 3.05 8.79 -6.29
C ALA A 62 3.53 8.58 -4.84
N THR A 63 4.38 9.48 -4.36
CA THR A 63 4.68 9.60 -2.93
C THR A 63 3.77 10.66 -2.34
N LEU A 64 2.88 10.24 -1.44
CA LEU A 64 1.93 11.10 -0.75
C LEU A 64 2.52 11.47 0.60
N ASP A 65 2.98 12.70 0.75
CA ASP A 65 3.53 13.18 2.02
C ASP A 65 2.39 13.58 2.95
N ILE A 66 2.18 12.80 4.00
CA ILE A 66 1.14 13.02 5.01
C ILE A 66 1.73 13.16 6.42
N GLU A 67 3.04 13.35 6.55
CA GLU A 67 3.73 13.42 7.85
C GLU A 67 3.12 14.50 8.75
N GLN A 68 2.99 15.72 8.24
CA GLN A 68 2.43 16.83 9.00
C GLN A 68 0.96 16.58 9.38
N GLU A 69 0.16 16.10 8.44
CA GLU A 69 -1.25 15.83 8.68
C GLU A 69 -1.44 14.72 9.72
N TYR A 70 -0.66 13.64 9.61
CA TYR A 70 -0.71 12.53 10.56
C TYR A 70 -0.30 12.96 11.96
N TYR A 71 0.75 13.78 12.07
CA TYR A 71 1.14 14.36 13.36
C TYR A 71 0.03 15.21 13.95
N GLU A 72 -0.49 16.18 13.20
CA GLU A 72 -1.47 17.15 13.67
C GLU A 72 -2.83 16.55 14.03
N LYS A 73 -3.26 15.54 13.29
CA LYS A 73 -4.60 14.93 13.47
C LYS A 73 -4.59 13.67 14.35
N SER A 74 -3.43 13.10 14.64
CA SER A 74 -3.35 11.83 15.37
C SER A 74 -2.23 11.81 16.41
N ILE A 75 -0.96 11.87 16.02
CA ILE A 75 0.18 11.59 16.90
C ILE A 75 0.23 12.52 18.11
N LYS A 76 0.07 13.82 17.90
CA LYS A 76 0.14 14.79 19.01
C LYS A 76 -0.88 14.50 20.12
N TYR A 77 -2.09 14.06 19.77
CA TYR A 77 -3.12 13.71 20.76
C TYR A 77 -2.79 12.44 21.53
N MET A 78 -2.20 11.45 20.84
CA MET A 78 -1.74 10.23 21.50
C MET A 78 -0.59 10.49 22.47
N VAL A 79 0.34 11.39 22.09
CA VAL A 79 1.46 11.78 22.95
C VAL A 79 0.96 12.58 24.17
N PHE A 80 0.15 13.61 23.96
CA PHE A 80 -0.39 14.43 25.07
C PHE A 80 -1.34 13.67 25.98
N GLY A 81 -2.07 12.71 25.45
CA GLY A 81 -3.01 11.87 26.21
C GLY A 81 -2.38 10.63 26.83
N ASP A 82 -1.09 10.38 26.62
CA ASP A 82 -0.38 9.14 27.02
C ASP A 82 -1.18 7.88 26.68
N ILE A 83 -1.68 7.83 25.42
CA ILE A 83 -2.62 6.78 24.99
C ILE A 83 -1.86 5.53 24.60
N LEU A 84 -1.87 4.56 25.51
CA LEU A 84 -1.24 3.26 25.31
C LEU A 84 -2.29 2.14 25.33
N ARG A 85 -2.17 1.19 24.43
CA ARG A 85 -2.92 -0.07 24.48
C ARG A 85 -2.38 -0.93 25.61
N ASN A 86 -3.23 -1.30 26.56
CA ASN A 86 -2.86 -2.08 27.75
C ASN A 86 -1.75 -1.41 28.60
N GLY A 87 -1.64 -0.07 28.56
CA GLY A 87 -0.64 0.67 29.33
C GLY A 87 0.81 0.47 28.85
N THR A 88 1.06 -0.17 27.70
CA THR A 88 2.41 -0.52 27.26
C THR A 88 2.69 -0.25 25.79
N TYR A 89 1.69 -0.35 24.91
CA TYR A 89 1.91 -0.32 23.46
C TYR A 89 1.26 0.90 22.80
N PRO A 90 2.03 1.75 22.10
CA PRO A 90 1.45 2.87 21.34
C PRO A 90 0.49 2.37 20.27
N ILE A 91 -0.70 2.95 20.17
CA ILE A 91 -1.68 2.61 19.13
C ILE A 91 -1.41 3.31 17.79
N SER A 92 -0.28 4.01 17.69
CA SER A 92 0.13 4.76 16.49
C SER A 92 0.12 3.92 15.21
N VAL A 93 0.58 2.67 15.27
CA VAL A 93 0.57 1.78 14.08
C VAL A 93 -0.84 1.59 13.52
N SER A 94 -1.85 1.47 14.39
CA SER A 94 -3.24 1.32 13.94
C SER A 94 -3.77 2.58 13.27
N SER A 95 -3.51 3.76 13.85
CA SER A 95 -3.91 5.03 13.26
C SER A 95 -3.14 5.35 11.99
N GLU A 96 -1.85 5.03 11.95
CA GLU A 96 -1.02 5.20 10.76
C GLU A 96 -1.63 4.52 9.54
N ARG A 97 -2.05 3.27 9.66
CA ARG A 97 -2.68 2.53 8.55
C ARG A 97 -3.98 3.18 8.07
N ILE A 98 -4.75 3.78 8.96
CA ILE A 98 -5.96 4.52 8.59
C ILE A 98 -5.58 5.79 7.79
N PHE A 99 -4.60 6.57 8.25
CA PHE A 99 -4.15 7.76 7.53
C PHE A 99 -3.54 7.42 6.17
N GLN A 100 -2.79 6.33 6.08
CA GLN A 100 -2.28 5.83 4.80
C GLN A 100 -3.43 5.45 3.86
N ALA A 101 -4.44 4.74 4.36
CA ALA A 101 -5.61 4.38 3.56
C ALA A 101 -6.40 5.61 3.08
N ILE A 102 -6.58 6.63 3.93
CA ILE A 102 -7.23 7.89 3.56
C ILE A 102 -6.47 8.54 2.39
N ALA A 103 -5.16 8.70 2.52
CA ALA A 103 -4.36 9.33 1.46
C ALA A 103 -4.42 8.55 0.13
N ILE A 104 -4.38 7.23 0.18
CA ILE A 104 -4.47 6.38 -1.01
C ILE A 104 -5.82 6.53 -1.70
N ILE A 105 -6.93 6.50 -0.94
CA ILE A 105 -8.26 6.62 -1.56
C ILE A 105 -8.53 8.03 -2.09
N GLU A 106 -8.05 9.07 -1.43
CA GLU A 106 -8.12 10.44 -1.93
C GLU A 106 -7.33 10.62 -3.23
N TYR A 107 -6.14 10.03 -3.30
CA TYR A 107 -5.36 10.00 -4.55
C TYR A 107 -6.11 9.24 -5.65
N ALA A 108 -6.70 8.09 -5.35
CA ALA A 108 -7.50 7.32 -6.32
C ALA A 108 -8.65 8.15 -6.89
N LYS A 109 -9.38 8.86 -6.03
CA LYS A 109 -10.46 9.78 -6.44
C LYS A 109 -9.93 10.92 -7.31
N SER A 110 -8.79 11.50 -6.95
CA SER A 110 -8.21 12.65 -7.66
C SER A 110 -7.82 12.35 -9.11
N ILE A 111 -7.45 11.09 -9.40
CA ILE A 111 -7.08 10.66 -10.75
C ILE A 111 -8.21 9.93 -11.49
N GLY A 112 -9.38 9.83 -10.87
CA GLY A 112 -10.53 9.12 -11.44
C GLY A 112 -10.22 7.62 -11.64
N ALA A 113 -9.73 6.94 -10.61
CA ALA A 113 -9.47 5.51 -10.65
C ALA A 113 -10.78 4.71 -10.55
N ASP A 114 -10.87 3.63 -11.32
CA ASP A 114 -12.00 2.69 -11.29
C ASP A 114 -11.93 1.76 -10.08
N CYS A 115 -10.69 1.46 -9.65
CA CYS A 115 -10.41 0.49 -8.59
C CYS A 115 -9.31 1.00 -7.65
N VAL A 116 -9.32 0.51 -6.41
CA VAL A 116 -8.22 0.64 -5.46
C VAL A 116 -7.77 -0.76 -5.03
N ALA A 117 -6.47 -0.95 -4.82
CA ALA A 117 -5.92 -2.25 -4.45
C ALA A 117 -4.93 -2.15 -3.29
N HIS A 118 -4.79 -3.25 -2.56
CA HIS A 118 -3.72 -3.43 -1.57
C HIS A 118 -3.25 -4.89 -1.51
N GLY A 119 -2.00 -5.10 -1.07
CA GLY A 119 -1.39 -6.42 -0.95
C GLY A 119 -1.50 -7.05 0.44
N SER A 120 -2.41 -6.59 1.29
CA SER A 120 -2.56 -7.17 2.63
C SER A 120 -3.13 -8.58 2.55
N THR A 121 -2.52 -9.50 3.31
CA THR A 121 -3.02 -10.88 3.46
C THR A 121 -4.23 -10.93 4.39
N GLY A 122 -4.94 -12.06 4.39
CA GLY A 122 -6.08 -12.31 5.30
C GLY A 122 -5.70 -12.48 6.77
N ALA A 123 -4.40 -12.56 7.11
CA ALA A 123 -3.93 -12.93 8.44
C ALA A 123 -3.80 -11.76 9.43
N GLY A 124 -3.88 -10.50 8.98
CA GLY A 124 -3.66 -9.32 9.82
C GLY A 124 -4.85 -8.37 9.89
N ASN A 125 -4.71 -7.34 10.73
CA ASN A 125 -5.72 -6.29 10.88
C ASN A 125 -5.59 -5.18 9.80
N ASP A 126 -4.51 -5.14 9.05
CA ASP A 126 -4.26 -4.06 8.08
C ASP A 126 -5.26 -4.11 6.94
N GLN A 127 -5.61 -5.32 6.47
CA GLN A 127 -6.69 -5.50 5.48
C GLN A 127 -8.00 -4.84 5.94
N VAL A 128 -8.40 -5.06 7.21
CA VAL A 128 -9.65 -4.49 7.75
C VAL A 128 -9.59 -2.97 7.75
N ARG A 129 -8.44 -2.39 8.10
CA ARG A 129 -8.25 -0.93 8.14
C ARG A 129 -8.34 -0.33 6.75
N PHE A 130 -7.67 -0.93 5.76
CA PHE A 130 -7.72 -0.48 4.37
C PHE A 130 -9.14 -0.64 3.80
N ASP A 131 -9.71 -1.84 3.88
CA ASP A 131 -11.04 -2.13 3.34
C ASP A 131 -12.10 -1.20 3.93
N LEU A 132 -12.15 -1.08 5.27
CA LEU A 132 -13.14 -0.23 5.95
C LEU A 132 -12.99 1.23 5.53
N THR A 133 -11.76 1.74 5.49
CA THR A 133 -11.50 3.13 5.10
C THR A 133 -11.93 3.39 3.66
N PHE A 134 -11.60 2.49 2.73
CA PHE A 134 -11.98 2.61 1.33
C PHE A 134 -13.50 2.54 1.15
N GLN A 135 -14.18 1.58 1.80
CA GLN A 135 -15.63 1.43 1.73
C GLN A 135 -16.38 2.65 2.27
N VAL A 136 -15.87 3.26 3.34
CA VAL A 136 -16.51 4.44 3.95
C VAL A 136 -16.30 5.70 3.11
N LEU A 137 -15.10 5.90 2.56
CA LEU A 137 -14.74 7.14 1.87
C LEU A 137 -15.03 7.14 0.37
N ALA A 138 -15.12 5.97 -0.24
CA ALA A 138 -15.38 5.81 -1.67
C ALA A 138 -16.11 4.47 -1.95
N PRO A 139 -17.36 4.33 -1.50
CA PRO A 139 -18.13 3.09 -1.70
C PRO A 139 -18.34 2.73 -3.18
N GLU A 140 -18.19 3.71 -4.08
CA GLU A 140 -18.30 3.55 -5.53
C GLU A 140 -17.05 2.95 -6.18
N ILE A 141 -15.90 2.95 -5.50
CA ILE A 141 -14.63 2.44 -6.04
C ILE A 141 -14.46 0.97 -5.66
N GLU A 142 -14.26 0.11 -6.65
CA GLU A 142 -14.03 -1.32 -6.46
C GLU A 142 -12.72 -1.59 -5.70
N ILE A 143 -12.76 -2.42 -4.66
CA ILE A 143 -11.57 -2.83 -3.89
C ILE A 143 -11.07 -4.17 -4.43
N ILE A 144 -9.77 -4.24 -4.78
CA ILE A 144 -9.14 -5.44 -5.32
C ILE A 144 -7.99 -5.88 -4.40
N THR A 145 -7.99 -7.15 -4.00
CA THR A 145 -7.02 -7.69 -3.04
C THR A 145 -6.41 -9.00 -3.54
N PRO A 146 -5.54 -8.98 -4.56
CA PRO A 146 -5.10 -10.20 -5.26
C PRO A 146 -4.48 -11.24 -4.34
N THR A 147 -3.59 -10.83 -3.44
CA THR A 147 -2.91 -11.72 -2.49
C THR A 147 -3.89 -12.46 -1.58
N ARG A 148 -4.90 -11.76 -1.07
CA ARG A 148 -5.94 -12.32 -0.20
C ARG A 148 -6.94 -13.18 -0.99
N ASP A 149 -7.45 -12.65 -2.10
CA ASP A 149 -8.52 -13.29 -2.86
C ASP A 149 -8.09 -14.61 -3.49
N MET A 150 -6.82 -14.70 -3.87
CA MET A 150 -6.20 -15.90 -4.42
C MET A 150 -5.59 -16.80 -3.33
N THR A 151 -5.59 -16.38 -2.07
CA THR A 151 -4.98 -17.11 -0.93
C THR A 151 -3.53 -17.51 -1.22
N LEU A 152 -2.74 -16.56 -1.73
CA LEU A 152 -1.40 -16.83 -2.21
C LEU A 152 -0.42 -17.15 -1.09
N THR A 153 0.52 -18.05 -1.41
CA THR A 153 1.68 -18.30 -0.55
C THR A 153 2.85 -17.42 -0.99
N ARG A 154 3.74 -17.13 -0.05
CA ARG A 154 4.96 -16.35 -0.32
C ARG A 154 5.82 -17.01 -1.42
N GLU A 155 5.89 -18.35 -1.43
CA GLU A 155 6.62 -19.11 -2.45
C GLU A 155 6.04 -18.88 -3.84
N TYR A 156 4.71 -18.86 -3.96
CA TYR A 156 4.05 -18.61 -5.24
C TYR A 156 4.38 -17.21 -5.77
N GLU A 157 4.30 -16.18 -4.94
CA GLU A 157 4.62 -14.80 -5.33
C GLU A 157 6.09 -14.66 -5.77
N ILE A 158 7.01 -15.31 -5.05
CA ILE A 158 8.43 -15.37 -5.39
C ILE A 158 8.63 -16.01 -6.77
N ASP A 159 8.04 -17.18 -7.00
CA ASP A 159 8.20 -17.90 -8.25
C ASP A 159 7.55 -17.17 -9.42
N TYR A 160 6.42 -16.52 -9.18
CA TYR A 160 5.75 -15.67 -10.17
C TYR A 160 6.66 -14.52 -10.59
N LEU A 161 7.20 -13.78 -9.65
CA LEU A 161 8.08 -12.65 -9.95
C LEU A 161 9.39 -13.09 -10.65
N LYS A 162 9.97 -14.22 -10.27
CA LYS A 162 11.14 -14.81 -10.96
C LYS A 162 10.84 -15.15 -12.41
N LYS A 163 9.68 -15.77 -12.70
CA LYS A 163 9.25 -16.10 -14.07
C LYS A 163 9.11 -14.86 -14.95
N HIS A 164 8.79 -13.71 -14.34
CA HIS A 164 8.71 -12.42 -15.03
C HIS A 164 10.06 -11.65 -15.05
N GLY A 165 11.17 -12.33 -14.77
CA GLY A 165 12.53 -11.76 -14.88
C GLY A 165 12.93 -10.80 -13.77
N LEU A 166 12.22 -10.81 -12.63
CA LEU A 166 12.49 -9.93 -11.51
C LEU A 166 13.42 -10.61 -10.49
N SER A 167 14.53 -9.95 -10.17
CA SER A 167 15.44 -10.41 -9.13
C SER A 167 14.92 -10.04 -7.75
N LEU A 168 14.80 -11.03 -6.87
CA LEU A 168 14.37 -10.84 -5.48
C LEU A 168 15.40 -10.11 -4.60
N ILE A 169 16.65 -9.99 -5.05
CA ILE A 169 17.72 -9.30 -4.33
C ILE A 169 17.37 -7.83 -4.06
N ASN A 170 16.49 -7.26 -4.88
CA ASN A 170 16.01 -5.88 -4.76
C ASN A 170 14.65 -5.74 -4.04
N ILE A 171 14.05 -6.85 -3.62
CA ILE A 171 12.79 -6.84 -2.84
C ILE A 171 13.18 -6.97 -1.38
N SER A 172 13.63 -5.86 -0.76
CA SER A 172 13.91 -5.84 0.67
C SER A 172 12.63 -6.16 1.44
N GLU A 173 12.74 -7.05 2.42
CA GLU A 173 11.72 -7.15 3.46
C GLU A 173 11.56 -5.78 4.11
N PRO A 174 10.33 -5.34 4.45
CA PRO A 174 10.18 -4.19 5.32
C PRO A 174 10.99 -4.49 6.57
N THR A 175 11.97 -3.66 6.85
CA THR A 175 12.79 -3.78 8.06
C THR A 175 11.83 -3.71 9.23
N ARG A 176 11.57 -4.86 9.85
CA ARG A 176 10.93 -4.89 11.15
C ARG A 176 11.95 -4.30 12.11
N HIS A 177 11.81 -3.01 12.40
CA HIS A 177 12.48 -2.47 13.57
C HIS A 177 11.84 -3.15 14.78
N SER A 178 12.55 -4.12 15.31
CA SER A 178 12.27 -4.78 16.58
C SER A 178 12.54 -3.83 17.74
#